data_e8b351ebd8097738dda43ff21939291a
#
_entry.id   e8b351ebd8097738dda43ff21939291a
#
_cell.length_a   1.000
_cell.length_b   1.000
_cell.length_c   1.000
_cell.angle_alpha   90.00
_cell.angle_beta   90.00
_cell.angle_gamma   90.00
#
_symmetry.space_group_name_H-M   'P 1'
#
loop_
_entity.id
_entity.type
_entity.pdbx_description
1 polymer ?
#
loop_
_entity_poly.entity_id
_entity_poly.type
_entity_poly.pdbx_seq_one_letter_code
_entity_poly.pdbx_strand_id
1 'polypeptide(L)'
;MNITIIGAGNMGGAAAIGIARAGKIPASCITVTARHATTLARFSEYGIRTSLDNVEAVKDADIVVIAVKPWIVPEVCSQIRPLLDCSRQQIVSFAPGVSPEDLLGFLEKDGQKPALTYSIPNTAIEVCQSMTFVSRVTATPEQEDEVASVFEGTGSVMKVPFKQLMPGTALASCGIAYALRYIRAASEGGVELGFYARDAVKIVSQTVKGAAALLEAHGTHPEQEIDKVTTPGGLTIRGLNAMEKAGFTNAVIQGLKGGK
;
A
#
# COMPACT_ATOMS: atom_id res chain seq x y z
N MET A 1 20.37 4.79 -7.35
CA MET A 1 19.41 3.67 -7.34
C MET A 1 18.33 3.94 -8.38
N ASN A 2 18.17 3.05 -9.33
CA ASN A 2 17.12 3.07 -10.34
C ASN A 2 16.04 2.04 -9.99
N ILE A 3 14.79 2.44 -10.07
CA ILE A 3 13.64 1.58 -9.75
C ILE A 3 12.77 1.42 -10.99
N THR A 4 12.48 0.18 -11.34
CA THR A 4 11.49 -0.12 -12.38
C THR A 4 10.26 -0.76 -11.76
N ILE A 5 9.09 -0.17 -11.98
CA ILE A 5 7.81 -0.68 -11.51
C ILE A 5 7.04 -1.25 -12.70
N ILE A 6 6.93 -2.57 -12.75
CA ILE A 6 6.21 -3.28 -13.80
C ILE A 6 4.73 -3.33 -13.43
N GLY A 7 3.92 -2.58 -14.17
CA GLY A 7 2.48 -2.49 -13.96
C GLY A 7 2.01 -1.15 -13.39
N ALA A 8 1.63 -0.23 -14.27
CA ALA A 8 1.08 1.09 -13.94
C ALA A 8 -0.41 1.07 -13.54
N GLY A 9 -0.87 -0.01 -12.94
CA GLY A 9 -2.23 -0.13 -12.39
C GLY A 9 -2.43 0.75 -11.15
N ASN A 10 -3.54 0.53 -10.42
CA ASN A 10 -3.86 1.33 -9.23
C ASN A 10 -2.73 1.31 -8.20
N MET A 11 -2.18 0.13 -7.88
CA MET A 11 -1.14 0.01 -6.86
C MET A 11 0.23 0.45 -7.35
N GLY A 12 0.70 -0.08 -8.50
CA GLY A 12 2.02 0.28 -9.02
C GLY A 12 2.11 1.75 -9.43
N GLY A 13 1.02 2.30 -9.99
CA GLY A 13 0.95 3.72 -10.31
C GLY A 13 0.94 4.62 -9.07
N ALA A 14 0.17 4.26 -8.04
CA ALA A 14 0.17 4.98 -6.76
C ALA A 14 1.56 4.94 -6.10
N ALA A 15 2.23 3.78 -6.14
CA ALA A 15 3.58 3.63 -5.60
C ALA A 15 4.59 4.51 -6.35
N ALA A 16 4.57 4.52 -7.69
CA ALA A 16 5.46 5.38 -8.47
C ALA A 16 5.30 6.86 -8.12
N ILE A 17 4.06 7.34 -8.06
CA ILE A 17 3.75 8.72 -7.70
C ILE A 17 4.18 9.02 -6.26
N GLY A 18 3.87 8.13 -5.32
CA GLY A 18 4.24 8.31 -3.91
C GLY A 18 5.74 8.36 -3.70
N ILE A 19 6.51 7.45 -4.31
CA ILE A 19 7.97 7.42 -4.23
C ILE A 19 8.57 8.71 -4.82
N ALA A 20 8.05 9.17 -5.97
CA ALA A 20 8.49 10.43 -6.57
C ALA A 20 8.17 11.64 -5.67
N ARG A 21 6.99 11.69 -5.06
CA ARG A 21 6.58 12.75 -4.12
C ARG A 21 7.39 12.75 -2.83
N ALA A 22 7.78 11.60 -2.33
CA ALA A 22 8.63 11.48 -1.14
C ALA A 22 10.02 12.11 -1.35
N GLY A 23 10.49 12.20 -2.61
CA GLY A 23 11.69 12.95 -3.00
C GLY A 23 13.02 12.30 -2.59
N LYS A 24 13.01 11.14 -1.94
CA LYS A 24 14.25 10.40 -1.61
C LYS A 24 14.95 9.84 -2.85
N ILE A 25 14.15 9.46 -3.86
CA ILE A 25 14.61 8.95 -5.14
C ILE A 25 14.19 9.95 -6.21
N PRO A 26 15.12 10.46 -7.04
CA PRO A 26 14.77 11.35 -8.13
C PRO A 26 13.74 10.70 -9.05
N ALA A 27 12.70 11.43 -9.43
CA ALA A 27 11.65 10.91 -10.30
C ALA A 27 12.20 10.37 -11.64
N SER A 28 13.30 10.96 -12.14
CA SER A 28 14.04 10.48 -13.33
C SER A 28 14.72 9.12 -13.13
N CYS A 29 14.84 8.63 -11.89
CA CYS A 29 15.34 7.29 -11.57
C CYS A 29 14.22 6.26 -11.40
N ILE A 30 12.96 6.68 -11.54
CA ILE A 30 11.79 5.79 -11.47
C ILE A 30 11.28 5.55 -12.89
N THR A 31 11.13 4.29 -13.28
CA THR A 31 10.53 3.88 -14.55
C THR A 31 9.27 3.06 -14.26
N VAL A 32 8.18 3.39 -14.95
CA VAL A 32 6.92 2.64 -14.83
C VAL A 32 6.55 2.05 -16.17
N THR A 33 6.12 0.79 -16.17
CA THR A 33 5.69 0.13 -17.40
C THR A 33 4.19 -0.15 -17.42
N ALA A 34 3.61 -0.16 -18.60
CA ALA A 34 2.23 -0.58 -18.84
C ALA A 34 2.06 -1.14 -20.26
N ARG A 35 0.96 -1.86 -20.48
CA ARG A 35 0.61 -2.37 -21.82
C ARG A 35 0.11 -1.29 -22.79
N HIS A 36 -0.41 -0.17 -22.25
CA HIS A 36 -1.05 0.89 -23.06
C HIS A 36 -0.47 2.27 -22.70
N ALA A 37 -0.11 3.03 -23.73
CA ALA A 37 0.44 4.37 -23.56
C ALA A 37 -0.50 5.33 -22.81
N THR A 38 -1.82 5.17 -23.00
CA THR A 38 -2.82 5.99 -22.30
C THR A 38 -2.75 5.85 -20.77
N THR A 39 -2.37 4.69 -20.27
CA THR A 39 -2.15 4.45 -18.83
C THR A 39 -0.93 5.21 -18.31
N LEU A 40 0.06 5.43 -19.17
CA LEU A 40 1.34 6.06 -18.82
C LEU A 40 1.31 7.59 -18.85
N ALA A 41 0.35 8.19 -19.55
CA ALA A 41 0.29 9.64 -19.77
C ALA A 41 0.32 10.48 -18.47
N ARG A 42 -0.30 9.98 -17.39
CA ARG A 42 -0.37 10.64 -16.09
C ARG A 42 0.97 10.80 -15.37
N PHE A 43 1.99 10.04 -15.75
CA PHE A 43 3.28 10.03 -15.04
C PHE A 43 4.23 11.14 -15.51
N SER A 44 3.96 11.74 -16.67
CA SER A 44 4.79 12.82 -17.23
C SER A 44 4.83 14.05 -16.33
N GLU A 45 3.72 14.40 -15.68
CA GLU A 45 3.62 15.52 -14.75
C GLU A 45 4.48 15.36 -13.48
N TYR A 46 4.86 14.13 -13.15
CA TYR A 46 5.73 13.80 -11.99
C TYR A 46 7.20 13.63 -12.39
N GLY A 47 7.56 13.76 -13.69
CA GLY A 47 8.92 13.52 -14.16
C GLY A 47 9.37 12.06 -14.11
N ILE A 48 8.43 11.12 -14.00
CA ILE A 48 8.67 9.68 -13.95
C ILE A 48 8.86 9.16 -15.38
N ARG A 49 9.86 8.33 -15.60
CA ARG A 49 10.09 7.67 -16.89
C ARG A 49 9.04 6.60 -17.14
N THR A 50 8.67 6.41 -18.38
CA THR A 50 7.65 5.43 -18.78
C THR A 50 8.14 4.57 -19.93
N SER A 51 7.72 3.29 -19.96
CA SER A 51 8.01 2.37 -21.06
C SER A 51 6.82 1.45 -21.33
N LEU A 52 6.67 1.04 -22.58
CA LEU A 52 5.75 -0.05 -22.97
C LEU A 52 6.46 -1.41 -22.99
N ASP A 53 7.77 -1.43 -22.79
CA ASP A 53 8.63 -2.60 -22.85
C ASP A 53 9.21 -2.90 -21.46
N ASN A 54 8.78 -4.01 -20.86
CA ASN A 54 9.29 -4.48 -19.57
C ASN A 54 10.77 -4.88 -19.67
N VAL A 55 11.18 -5.43 -20.79
CA VAL A 55 12.53 -5.98 -21.03
C VAL A 55 13.55 -4.86 -21.05
N GLU A 56 13.27 -3.78 -21.78
CA GLU A 56 14.12 -2.59 -21.80
C GLU A 56 14.14 -1.90 -20.43
N ALA A 57 12.99 -1.81 -19.78
CA ALA A 57 12.85 -1.08 -18.52
C ALA A 57 13.63 -1.71 -17.34
N VAL A 58 13.89 -3.02 -17.36
CA VAL A 58 14.60 -3.70 -16.25
C VAL A 58 16.13 -3.71 -16.37
N LYS A 59 16.69 -3.39 -17.54
CA LYS A 59 18.15 -3.51 -17.78
C LYS A 59 18.99 -2.72 -16.78
N ASP A 60 18.61 -1.47 -16.53
CA ASP A 60 19.37 -0.54 -15.67
C ASP A 60 18.78 -0.41 -14.27
N ALA A 61 17.76 -1.21 -13.93
CA ALA A 61 17.14 -1.17 -12.62
C ALA A 61 18.06 -1.84 -11.58
N ASP A 62 18.12 -1.22 -10.40
CA ASP A 62 18.68 -1.83 -9.19
C ASP A 62 17.59 -2.61 -8.46
N ILE A 63 16.37 -2.06 -8.45
CA ILE A 63 15.17 -2.68 -7.88
C ILE A 63 14.11 -2.81 -8.96
N VAL A 64 13.59 -4.03 -9.14
CA VAL A 64 12.48 -4.33 -10.04
C VAL A 64 11.24 -4.68 -9.21
N VAL A 65 10.23 -3.83 -9.25
CA VAL A 65 8.96 -4.02 -8.54
C VAL A 65 7.94 -4.67 -9.47
N ILE A 66 7.43 -5.84 -9.09
CA ILE A 66 6.36 -6.55 -9.81
C ILE A 66 5.02 -6.15 -9.19
N ALA A 67 4.30 -5.23 -9.86
CA ALA A 67 3.05 -4.65 -9.39
C ALA A 67 1.85 -4.99 -10.31
N VAL A 68 1.90 -6.15 -10.95
CA VAL A 68 0.83 -6.68 -11.79
C VAL A 68 -0.10 -7.61 -10.99
N LYS A 69 -1.25 -7.96 -11.57
CA LYS A 69 -2.16 -8.93 -10.97
C LYS A 69 -1.51 -10.32 -10.87
N PRO A 70 -1.82 -11.13 -9.84
CA PRO A 70 -1.16 -12.42 -9.60
C PRO A 70 -1.11 -13.34 -10.81
N TRP A 71 -2.18 -13.42 -11.59
CA TRP A 71 -2.25 -14.28 -12.79
C TRP A 71 -1.42 -13.78 -13.98
N ILE A 72 -0.87 -12.56 -13.92
CA ILE A 72 0.03 -12.00 -14.95
C ILE A 72 1.51 -12.16 -14.54
N VAL A 73 1.78 -12.44 -13.26
CA VAL A 73 3.15 -12.57 -12.74
C VAL A 73 4.00 -13.57 -13.52
N PRO A 74 3.52 -14.80 -13.85
CA PRO A 74 4.34 -15.77 -14.61
C PRO A 74 4.77 -15.24 -15.98
N GLU A 75 3.86 -14.55 -16.69
CA GLU A 75 4.13 -13.96 -18.00
C GLU A 75 5.21 -12.89 -17.89
N VAL A 76 5.07 -11.95 -16.95
CA VAL A 76 6.03 -10.87 -16.70
C VAL A 76 7.40 -11.43 -16.32
N CYS A 77 7.45 -12.40 -15.42
CA CYS A 77 8.70 -13.05 -15.02
C CYS A 77 9.39 -13.72 -16.21
N SER A 78 8.64 -14.41 -17.06
CA SER A 78 9.15 -15.04 -18.29
C SER A 78 9.78 -14.02 -19.25
N GLN A 79 9.20 -12.82 -19.37
CA GLN A 79 9.73 -11.75 -20.22
C GLN A 79 11.05 -11.20 -19.69
N ILE A 80 11.14 -10.92 -18.38
CA ILE A 80 12.30 -10.23 -17.80
C ILE A 80 13.44 -11.15 -17.41
N ARG A 81 13.16 -12.43 -17.06
CA ARG A 81 14.13 -13.42 -16.60
C ARG A 81 15.42 -13.48 -17.44
N PRO A 82 15.36 -13.52 -18.80
CA PRO A 82 16.58 -13.61 -19.61
C PRO A 82 17.58 -12.48 -19.39
N LEU A 83 17.10 -11.30 -18.97
CA LEU A 83 17.92 -10.10 -18.78
C LEU A 83 18.21 -9.77 -17.31
N LEU A 84 17.61 -10.50 -16.37
CA LEU A 84 17.88 -10.27 -14.95
C LEU A 84 19.34 -10.60 -14.62
N ASP A 85 19.95 -9.71 -13.87
CA ASP A 85 21.22 -9.93 -13.18
C ASP A 85 20.93 -10.24 -11.71
N CYS A 86 20.83 -11.53 -11.38
CA CYS A 86 20.52 -12.01 -10.04
C CYS A 86 21.58 -11.64 -8.99
N SER A 87 22.79 -11.23 -9.41
CA SER A 87 23.86 -10.82 -8.51
C SER A 87 23.72 -9.37 -8.03
N ARG A 88 23.00 -8.54 -8.80
CA ARG A 88 22.88 -7.09 -8.57
C ARG A 88 21.45 -6.65 -8.29
N GLN A 89 20.49 -7.17 -9.06
CA GLN A 89 19.12 -6.69 -9.04
C GLN A 89 18.31 -7.33 -7.92
N GLN A 90 17.53 -6.52 -7.23
CA GLN A 90 16.57 -6.97 -6.24
C GLN A 90 15.16 -7.00 -6.84
N ILE A 91 14.42 -8.05 -6.56
CA ILE A 91 13.02 -8.18 -6.94
C ILE A 91 12.14 -7.86 -5.74
N VAL A 92 11.19 -6.96 -5.96
CA VAL A 92 10.16 -6.62 -4.99
C VAL A 92 8.79 -7.02 -5.54
N SER A 93 8.06 -7.86 -4.83
CA SER A 93 6.70 -8.28 -5.22
C SER A 93 5.64 -7.52 -4.45
N PHE A 94 4.66 -6.94 -5.17
CA PHE A 94 3.42 -6.39 -4.61
C PHE A 94 2.25 -7.40 -4.68
N ALA A 95 2.53 -8.65 -5.03
CA ALA A 95 1.54 -9.71 -5.22
C ALA A 95 1.62 -10.77 -4.10
N PRO A 96 1.05 -10.52 -2.90
CA PRO A 96 1.15 -11.46 -1.78
C PRO A 96 0.43 -12.79 -2.03
N GLY A 97 -0.42 -12.85 -3.06
CA GLY A 97 -1.12 -14.08 -3.48
C GLY A 97 -0.28 -15.02 -4.36
N VAL A 98 0.96 -14.64 -4.71
CA VAL A 98 1.92 -15.53 -5.39
C VAL A 98 2.91 -16.02 -4.33
N SER A 99 3.12 -17.34 -4.26
CA SER A 99 4.03 -17.89 -3.25
C SER A 99 5.49 -17.52 -3.54
N PRO A 100 6.35 -17.44 -2.52
CA PRO A 100 7.78 -17.21 -2.73
C PRO A 100 8.41 -18.29 -3.62
N GLU A 101 8.02 -19.54 -3.44
CA GLU A 101 8.51 -20.68 -4.20
C GLU A 101 8.18 -20.55 -5.68
N ASP A 102 6.92 -20.23 -6.01
CA ASP A 102 6.47 -20.01 -7.38
C ASP A 102 7.21 -18.84 -8.03
N LEU A 103 7.26 -17.70 -7.30
CA LEU A 103 7.90 -16.49 -7.84
C LEU A 103 9.40 -16.71 -8.10
N LEU A 104 10.12 -17.34 -7.17
CA LEU A 104 11.52 -17.68 -7.35
C LEU A 104 11.69 -18.68 -8.50
N GLY A 105 10.80 -19.67 -8.64
CA GLY A 105 10.83 -20.60 -9.76
C GLY A 105 10.65 -19.93 -11.12
N PHE A 106 9.78 -18.91 -11.22
CA PHE A 106 9.60 -18.13 -12.46
C PHE A 106 10.83 -17.27 -12.81
N LEU A 107 11.61 -16.84 -11.81
CA LEU A 107 12.72 -15.90 -11.97
C LEU A 107 14.09 -16.58 -11.97
N GLU A 108 14.18 -17.87 -11.59
CA GLU A 108 15.45 -18.60 -11.55
C GLU A 108 16.09 -18.64 -12.94
N LYS A 109 17.38 -18.29 -13.00
CA LYS A 109 18.17 -18.26 -14.22
C LYS A 109 19.54 -18.90 -13.94
N ASP A 110 19.90 -19.91 -14.74
CA ASP A 110 21.17 -20.59 -14.64
C ASP A 110 21.49 -21.12 -13.22
N GLY A 111 20.47 -21.60 -12.50
CA GLY A 111 20.57 -22.07 -11.12
C GLY A 111 20.71 -20.96 -10.08
N GLN A 112 20.63 -19.69 -10.48
CA GLN A 112 20.68 -18.53 -9.58
C GLN A 112 19.26 -17.95 -9.33
N LYS A 113 19.00 -17.60 -8.09
CA LYS A 113 17.77 -16.94 -7.66
C LYS A 113 18.08 -15.49 -7.28
N PRO A 114 17.24 -14.52 -7.67
CA PRO A 114 17.45 -13.14 -7.27
C PRO A 114 17.17 -12.92 -5.78
N ALA A 115 17.67 -11.84 -5.23
CA ALA A 115 17.22 -11.32 -3.95
C ALA A 115 15.73 -10.94 -4.06
N LEU A 116 14.87 -11.58 -3.26
CA LEU A 116 13.42 -11.39 -3.27
C LEU A 116 12.93 -10.82 -1.94
N THR A 117 12.16 -9.75 -2.04
CA THR A 117 11.41 -9.11 -0.94
C THR A 117 9.96 -8.91 -1.37
N TYR A 118 9.02 -9.11 -0.47
CA TYR A 118 7.64 -8.66 -0.65
C TYR A 118 7.45 -7.31 0.01
N SER A 119 6.80 -6.38 -0.70
CA SER A 119 6.37 -5.10 -0.15
C SER A 119 4.91 -4.90 -0.44
N ILE A 120 4.11 -4.69 0.60
CA ILE A 120 2.67 -4.54 0.47
C ILE A 120 2.26 -3.16 0.99
N PRO A 121 2.31 -2.13 0.13
CA PRO A 121 1.73 -0.84 0.43
C PRO A 121 0.20 -0.87 0.32
N ASN A 122 -0.45 0.18 0.78
CA ASN A 122 -1.83 0.47 0.41
C ASN A 122 -1.91 1.68 -0.54
N THR A 123 -3.09 1.97 -1.10
CA THR A 123 -3.26 3.03 -2.09
C THR A 123 -2.98 4.44 -1.58
N ALA A 124 -2.96 4.66 -0.25
CA ALA A 124 -2.59 5.95 0.33
C ALA A 124 -1.10 6.30 0.13
N ILE A 125 -0.30 5.36 -0.42
CA ILE A 125 1.08 5.64 -0.85
C ILE A 125 1.14 6.82 -1.83
N GLU A 126 0.14 6.99 -2.68
CA GLU A 126 0.07 8.10 -3.63
C GLU A 126 0.12 9.48 -2.96
N VAL A 127 -0.37 9.58 -1.73
CA VAL A 127 -0.40 10.80 -0.93
C VAL A 127 0.57 10.77 0.26
N CYS A 128 1.54 9.85 0.23
CA CYS A 128 2.55 9.67 1.27
C CYS A 128 1.97 9.38 2.67
N GLN A 129 0.91 8.58 2.73
CA GLN A 129 0.23 8.16 3.96
C GLN A 129 -0.01 6.64 3.97
N SER A 130 0.89 5.87 3.37
CA SER A 130 0.79 4.41 3.34
C SER A 130 1.18 3.78 4.67
N MET A 131 0.57 2.64 4.98
CA MET A 131 1.20 1.60 5.79
C MET A 131 1.76 0.55 4.84
N THR A 132 3.08 0.40 4.79
CA THR A 132 3.77 -0.54 3.90
C THR A 132 4.41 -1.65 4.72
N PHE A 133 4.01 -2.90 4.47
CA PHE A 133 4.68 -4.08 5.04
C PHE A 133 5.81 -4.52 4.13
N VAL A 134 6.95 -4.88 4.73
CA VAL A 134 8.12 -5.41 4.02
C VAL A 134 8.49 -6.75 4.64
N SER A 135 8.79 -7.76 3.79
CA SER A 135 9.18 -9.09 4.23
C SER A 135 10.19 -9.68 3.26
N ARG A 136 11.39 -9.94 3.73
CA ARG A 136 12.42 -10.62 2.93
C ARG A 136 12.14 -12.11 2.77
N VAL A 137 12.58 -12.66 1.64
CA VAL A 137 12.56 -14.09 1.35
C VAL A 137 13.98 -14.61 1.15
N THR A 138 14.65 -14.22 0.05
CA THR A 138 16.05 -14.55 -0.25
C THR A 138 16.97 -13.33 -0.13
N ALA A 139 16.43 -12.15 0.05
CA ALA A 139 17.20 -10.94 0.28
C ALA A 139 17.98 -11.01 1.60
N THR A 140 19.15 -10.35 1.67
CA THR A 140 19.87 -10.15 2.92
C THR A 140 19.15 -9.11 3.81
N PRO A 141 19.50 -8.99 5.12
CA PRO A 141 18.99 -7.92 5.96
C PRO A 141 19.25 -6.52 5.38
N GLU A 142 20.43 -6.28 4.82
CA GLU A 142 20.84 -5.01 4.21
C GLU A 142 20.01 -4.69 2.97
N GLN A 143 19.71 -5.71 2.15
CA GLN A 143 18.85 -5.57 0.98
C GLN A 143 17.38 -5.31 1.38
N GLU A 144 16.90 -5.93 2.46
CA GLU A 144 15.59 -5.62 3.04
C GLU A 144 15.54 -4.16 3.55
N ASP A 145 16.62 -3.67 4.19
CA ASP A 145 16.74 -2.29 4.62
C ASP A 145 16.72 -1.32 3.44
N GLU A 146 17.42 -1.65 2.37
CA GLU A 146 17.43 -0.86 1.14
C GLU A 146 16.04 -0.77 0.53
N VAL A 147 15.32 -1.91 0.41
CA VAL A 147 13.93 -1.93 -0.08
C VAL A 147 13.00 -1.13 0.86
N ALA A 148 13.13 -1.29 2.18
CA ALA A 148 12.33 -0.53 3.14
C ALA A 148 12.56 0.97 2.98
N SER A 149 13.81 1.40 2.76
CA SER A 149 14.17 2.82 2.58
C SER A 149 13.49 3.48 1.37
N VAL A 150 13.16 2.71 0.33
CA VAL A 150 12.40 3.19 -0.85
C VAL A 150 11.03 3.73 -0.44
N PHE A 151 10.42 3.08 0.56
CA PHE A 151 9.06 3.42 1.02
C PHE A 151 9.06 4.40 2.20
N GLU A 152 10.19 4.67 2.81
CA GLU A 152 10.29 5.74 3.80
C GLU A 152 9.97 7.09 3.17
N GLY A 153 9.16 7.90 3.84
CA GLY A 153 8.63 9.15 3.29
C GLY A 153 7.34 8.97 2.46
N THR A 154 6.96 7.73 2.10
CA THR A 154 5.63 7.45 1.53
C THR A 154 4.58 7.07 2.59
N GLY A 155 4.96 7.11 3.87
CA GLY A 155 4.18 6.73 5.03
C GLY A 155 5.01 5.89 6.01
N SER A 156 4.33 5.06 6.81
CA SER A 156 4.98 4.15 7.76
C SER A 156 5.39 2.84 7.08
N VAL A 157 6.56 2.32 7.45
CA VAL A 157 7.08 1.03 6.98
C VAL A 157 7.23 0.08 8.16
N MET A 158 6.77 -1.15 7.99
CA MET A 158 6.91 -2.19 9.02
C MET A 158 7.48 -3.48 8.40
N LYS A 159 8.64 -3.93 8.90
CA LYS A 159 9.18 -5.24 8.55
C LYS A 159 8.45 -6.33 9.34
N VAL A 160 7.99 -7.36 8.65
CA VAL A 160 7.21 -8.44 9.24
C VAL A 160 7.64 -9.79 8.66
N PRO A 161 7.47 -10.89 9.40
CA PRO A 161 7.59 -12.22 8.84
C PRO A 161 6.58 -12.45 7.72
N PHE A 162 6.95 -13.24 6.70
CA PHE A 162 6.10 -13.48 5.51
C PHE A 162 4.67 -13.91 5.88
N LYS A 163 4.50 -14.76 6.91
CA LYS A 163 3.19 -15.21 7.39
C LYS A 163 2.25 -14.07 7.85
N GLN A 164 2.80 -12.88 8.15
CA GLN A 164 2.02 -11.72 8.57
C GLN A 164 1.63 -10.79 7.40
N LEU A 165 2.13 -11.04 6.18
CA LEU A 165 1.78 -10.19 5.02
C LEU A 165 0.28 -10.24 4.69
N MET A 166 -0.33 -11.43 4.66
CA MET A 166 -1.77 -11.56 4.37
C MET A 166 -2.65 -10.93 5.47
N PRO A 167 -2.42 -11.21 6.77
CA PRO A 167 -3.11 -10.47 7.83
C PRO A 167 -2.88 -8.95 7.75
N GLY A 168 -1.65 -8.52 7.48
CA GLY A 168 -1.32 -7.10 7.27
C GLY A 168 -2.07 -6.48 6.07
N THR A 169 -2.19 -7.23 4.98
CA THR A 169 -2.97 -6.82 3.80
C THR A 169 -4.43 -6.60 4.15
N ALA A 170 -5.05 -7.51 4.90
CA ALA A 170 -6.43 -7.35 5.35
C ALA A 170 -6.60 -6.10 6.23
N LEU A 171 -5.64 -5.87 7.16
CA LEU A 171 -5.70 -4.76 8.10
C LEU A 171 -5.42 -3.40 7.45
N ALA A 172 -4.40 -3.27 6.61
CA ALA A 172 -3.97 -2.00 6.05
C ALA A 172 -4.48 -1.75 4.62
N SER A 173 -4.36 -2.71 3.70
CA SER A 173 -4.76 -2.48 2.32
C SER A 173 -6.28 -2.58 2.14
N CYS A 174 -6.93 -3.62 2.67
CA CYS A 174 -8.38 -3.68 2.72
C CYS A 174 -8.95 -2.65 3.70
N GLY A 175 -8.23 -2.36 4.79
CA GLY A 175 -8.58 -1.37 5.80
C GLY A 175 -8.88 0.01 5.23
N ILE A 176 -8.23 0.43 4.15
CA ILE A 176 -8.56 1.69 3.44
C ILE A 176 -10.03 1.69 3.00
N ALA A 177 -10.52 0.59 2.43
CA ALA A 177 -11.92 0.50 2.00
C ALA A 177 -12.88 0.53 3.20
N TYR A 178 -12.50 -0.09 4.32
CA TYR A 178 -13.33 -0.09 5.55
C TYR A 178 -13.38 1.30 6.19
N ALA A 179 -12.27 2.01 6.24
CA ALA A 179 -12.23 3.40 6.69
C ALA A 179 -13.07 4.33 5.78
N LEU A 180 -12.95 4.18 4.47
CA LEU A 180 -13.78 4.92 3.51
C LEU A 180 -15.27 4.57 3.64
N ARG A 181 -15.63 3.32 3.95
CA ARG A 181 -17.01 2.92 4.23
C ARG A 181 -17.55 3.58 5.48
N TYR A 182 -16.73 3.69 6.54
CA TYR A 182 -17.09 4.45 7.74
C TYR A 182 -17.33 5.93 7.41
N ILE A 183 -16.39 6.57 6.70
CA ILE A 183 -16.50 7.97 6.28
C ILE A 183 -17.81 8.19 5.50
N ARG A 184 -18.14 7.29 4.57
CA ARG A 184 -19.40 7.39 3.80
C ARG A 184 -20.62 7.29 4.71
N ALA A 185 -20.70 6.27 5.55
CA ALA A 185 -21.85 6.08 6.45
C ALA A 185 -22.02 7.26 7.41
N ALA A 186 -20.94 7.75 8.01
CA ALA A 186 -20.98 8.92 8.88
C ALA A 186 -21.39 10.20 8.13
N SER A 187 -20.99 10.33 6.85
CA SER A 187 -21.42 11.45 6.00
C SER A 187 -22.91 11.38 5.66
N GLU A 188 -23.46 10.18 5.43
CA GLU A 188 -24.91 9.99 5.23
C GLU A 188 -25.69 10.41 6.49
N GLY A 189 -25.21 10.02 7.68
CA GLY A 189 -25.75 10.51 8.94
C GLY A 189 -25.64 12.03 9.12
N GLY A 190 -24.53 12.62 8.65
CA GLY A 190 -24.36 14.07 8.62
C GLY A 190 -25.40 14.78 7.75
N VAL A 191 -25.79 14.19 6.63
CA VAL A 191 -26.88 14.71 5.77
C VAL A 191 -28.22 14.62 6.48
N GLU A 192 -28.50 13.53 7.17
CA GLU A 192 -29.70 13.38 7.98
C GLU A 192 -29.78 14.42 9.11
N LEU A 193 -28.63 14.84 9.63
CA LEU A 193 -28.51 15.92 10.63
C LEU A 193 -28.55 17.33 10.03
N GLY A 194 -28.73 17.47 8.69
CA GLY A 194 -28.96 18.75 8.02
C GLY A 194 -27.72 19.37 7.32
N PHE A 195 -26.61 18.69 7.24
CA PHE A 195 -25.46 19.16 6.45
C PHE A 195 -25.62 18.84 4.97
N TYR A 196 -25.09 19.70 4.09
CA TYR A 196 -24.93 19.32 2.69
C TYR A 196 -23.94 18.18 2.56
N ALA A 197 -24.17 17.24 1.63
CA ALA A 197 -23.37 16.03 1.46
C ALA A 197 -21.86 16.32 1.31
N ARG A 198 -21.50 17.37 0.55
CA ARG A 198 -20.10 17.79 0.37
C ARG A 198 -19.44 18.23 1.68
N ASP A 199 -20.17 18.95 2.51
CA ASP A 199 -19.65 19.45 3.78
C ASP A 199 -19.57 18.31 4.82
N ALA A 200 -20.55 17.42 4.83
CA ALA A 200 -20.52 16.22 5.67
C ALA A 200 -19.28 15.35 5.39
N VAL A 201 -18.95 15.08 4.12
CA VAL A 201 -17.72 14.35 3.75
C VAL A 201 -16.48 15.08 4.24
N LYS A 202 -16.40 16.40 4.06
CA LYS A 202 -15.24 17.19 4.52
C LYS A 202 -15.08 17.13 6.04
N ILE A 203 -16.17 17.28 6.79
CA ILE A 203 -16.18 17.24 8.26
C ILE A 203 -15.71 15.86 8.74
N VAL A 204 -16.33 14.78 8.25
CA VAL A 204 -16.03 13.42 8.71
C VAL A 204 -14.60 13.03 8.34
N SER A 205 -14.13 13.34 7.12
CA SER A 205 -12.75 13.05 6.71
C SER A 205 -11.72 13.73 7.61
N GLN A 206 -11.96 15.00 7.97
CA GLN A 206 -11.05 15.72 8.88
C GLN A 206 -11.11 15.15 10.30
N THR A 207 -12.28 14.71 10.76
CA THR A 207 -12.47 14.11 12.10
C THR A 207 -11.72 12.78 12.20
N VAL A 208 -11.85 11.89 11.19
CA VAL A 208 -11.13 10.61 11.16
C VAL A 208 -9.61 10.82 11.11
N LYS A 209 -9.14 11.78 10.29
CA LYS A 209 -7.74 12.16 10.25
C LYS A 209 -7.24 12.65 11.62
N GLY A 210 -8.03 13.48 12.30
CA GLY A 210 -7.72 13.99 13.64
C GLY A 210 -7.64 12.87 14.69
N ALA A 211 -8.59 11.92 14.66
CA ALA A 211 -8.57 10.77 15.57
C ALA A 211 -7.31 9.90 15.40
N ALA A 212 -6.92 9.60 14.16
CA ALA A 212 -5.67 8.87 13.89
C ALA A 212 -4.44 9.66 14.37
N ALA A 213 -4.39 10.96 14.10
CA ALA A 213 -3.27 11.81 14.51
C ALA A 213 -3.13 11.92 16.04
N LEU A 214 -4.22 11.87 16.81
CA LEU A 214 -4.18 11.83 18.27
C LEU A 214 -3.49 10.55 18.77
N LEU A 215 -3.81 9.40 18.20
CA LEU A 215 -3.18 8.13 18.55
C LEU A 215 -1.68 8.13 18.21
N GLU A 216 -1.31 8.66 17.05
CA GLU A 216 0.10 8.79 16.64
C GLU A 216 0.88 9.71 17.57
N ALA A 217 0.31 10.86 17.92
CA ALA A 217 0.97 11.87 18.75
C ALA A 217 1.11 11.43 20.23
N HIS A 218 0.12 10.73 20.76
CA HIS A 218 0.09 10.40 22.18
C HIS A 218 0.55 8.97 22.48
N GLY A 219 0.53 8.06 21.50
CA GLY A 219 0.81 6.63 21.70
C GLY A 219 -0.18 5.96 22.67
N THR A 220 -1.38 6.52 22.80
CA THR A 220 -2.40 6.06 23.74
C THR A 220 -3.27 4.94 23.14
N HIS A 221 -3.93 4.18 24.02
CA HIS A 221 -4.96 3.24 23.58
C HIS A 221 -6.22 4.00 23.10
N PRO A 222 -6.91 3.54 22.01
CA PRO A 222 -8.11 4.21 21.49
C PRO A 222 -9.16 4.54 22.55
N GLU A 223 -9.44 3.64 23.51
CA GLU A 223 -10.41 3.87 24.58
C GLU A 223 -10.04 5.05 25.49
N GLN A 224 -8.75 5.31 25.71
CA GLN A 224 -8.30 6.48 26.47
C GLN A 224 -8.64 7.80 25.77
N GLU A 225 -8.56 7.83 24.45
CA GLU A 225 -8.95 9.02 23.66
C GLU A 225 -10.47 9.15 23.59
N ILE A 226 -11.21 8.05 23.54
CA ILE A 226 -12.68 8.00 23.61
C ILE A 226 -13.17 8.56 24.94
N ASP A 227 -12.58 8.14 26.06
CA ASP A 227 -12.97 8.61 27.39
C ASP A 227 -12.80 10.14 27.55
N LYS A 228 -11.76 10.73 26.96
CA LYS A 228 -11.53 12.19 27.00
C LYS A 228 -12.65 13.00 26.35
N VAL A 229 -13.36 12.44 25.38
CA VAL A 229 -14.46 13.11 24.65
C VAL A 229 -15.83 12.59 25.06
N THR A 230 -15.91 11.75 26.09
CA THR A 230 -17.14 11.13 26.58
C THR A 230 -17.50 11.69 27.95
N THR A 231 -18.51 12.54 28.00
CA THR A 231 -19.00 13.18 29.23
C THR A 231 -20.27 12.49 29.75
N PRO A 232 -20.52 12.50 31.08
CA PRO A 232 -21.75 11.94 31.66
C PRO A 232 -23.01 12.51 31.00
N GLY A 233 -23.90 11.64 30.48
CA GLY A 233 -25.14 12.01 29.79
C GLY A 233 -24.97 12.73 28.45
N GLY A 234 -23.71 12.86 27.96
CA GLY A 234 -23.37 13.57 26.72
C GLY A 234 -23.84 12.89 25.43
N LEU A 235 -23.65 13.59 24.30
CA LEU A 235 -24.02 13.07 22.99
C LEU A 235 -23.14 11.90 22.59
N THR A 236 -21.84 11.96 22.92
CA THR A 236 -20.84 10.94 22.52
C THR A 236 -21.19 9.57 23.09
N ILE A 237 -21.45 9.46 24.40
CA ILE A 237 -21.77 8.14 25.01
C ILE A 237 -23.06 7.55 24.45
N ARG A 238 -24.08 8.38 24.18
CA ARG A 238 -25.33 7.91 23.57
C ARG A 238 -25.11 7.40 22.14
N GLY A 239 -24.26 8.09 21.36
CA GLY A 239 -23.88 7.68 20.02
C GLY A 239 -23.10 6.36 20.02
N LEU A 240 -22.08 6.22 20.89
CA LEU A 240 -21.30 4.98 21.03
C LEU A 240 -22.19 3.79 21.39
N ASN A 241 -23.08 3.94 22.38
CA ASN A 241 -24.00 2.88 22.76
C ASN A 241 -24.98 2.50 21.64
N ALA A 242 -25.42 3.46 20.84
CA ALA A 242 -26.29 3.20 19.68
C ALA A 242 -25.53 2.45 18.57
N MET A 243 -24.28 2.83 18.29
CA MET A 243 -23.43 2.12 17.33
C MET A 243 -23.16 0.68 17.77
N GLU A 244 -22.85 0.47 19.06
CA GLU A 244 -22.59 -0.87 19.58
C GLU A 244 -23.86 -1.74 19.58
N LYS A 245 -25.00 -1.19 19.94
CA LYS A 245 -26.31 -1.87 19.80
C LYS A 245 -26.59 -2.30 18.36
N ALA A 246 -26.14 -1.53 17.37
CA ALA A 246 -26.24 -1.86 15.95
C ALA A 246 -25.17 -2.89 15.49
N GLY A 247 -24.25 -3.32 16.38
CA GLY A 247 -23.23 -4.33 16.11
C GLY A 247 -21.98 -3.81 15.42
N PHE A 248 -21.60 -2.56 15.64
CA PHE A 248 -20.46 -1.92 14.97
C PHE A 248 -19.16 -2.68 15.15
N THR A 249 -18.77 -3.01 16.38
CA THR A 249 -17.54 -3.76 16.67
C THR A 249 -17.53 -5.10 15.95
N ASN A 250 -18.64 -5.85 16.00
CA ASN A 250 -18.75 -7.12 15.30
C ASN A 250 -18.64 -6.96 13.79
N ALA A 251 -19.28 -5.95 13.20
CA ALA A 251 -19.21 -5.70 11.75
C ALA A 251 -17.78 -5.43 11.28
N VAL A 252 -17.00 -4.64 12.02
CA VAL A 252 -15.59 -4.35 11.72
C VAL A 252 -14.75 -5.63 11.80
N ILE A 253 -14.89 -6.40 12.88
CA ILE A 253 -14.13 -7.67 13.06
C ILE A 253 -14.48 -8.68 11.96
N GLN A 254 -15.75 -8.85 11.63
CA GLN A 254 -16.17 -9.77 10.56
C GLN A 254 -15.70 -9.31 9.18
N GLY A 255 -15.69 -8.01 8.91
CA GLY A 255 -15.13 -7.45 7.68
C GLY A 255 -13.65 -7.81 7.49
N LEU A 256 -12.84 -7.66 8.54
CA LEU A 256 -11.43 -8.05 8.53
C LEU A 256 -11.23 -9.56 8.34
N LYS A 257 -12.04 -10.39 8.99
CA LYS A 257 -11.97 -11.86 8.87
C LYS A 257 -12.44 -12.36 7.50
N GLY A 258 -13.41 -11.71 6.89
CA GLY A 258 -13.95 -12.06 5.58
C GLY A 258 -13.02 -11.71 4.41
N GLY A 259 -11.97 -10.94 4.65
CA GLY A 259 -10.94 -10.60 3.67
C GLY A 259 -9.81 -11.63 3.53
N LYS A 260 -9.97 -12.82 4.11
CA LYS A 260 -8.97 -13.91 4.05
C LYS A 260 -9.16 -14.77 2.83
#